data_31eda6973c2988d9fcc996f6217bdd57
#
_entry.id   31eda6973c2988d9fcc996f6217bdd57
#
_cell.length_a   1.000
_cell.length_b   1.000
_cell.length_c   1.000
_cell.angle_alpha   90.00
_cell.angle_beta   90.00
_cell.angle_gamma   90.00
#
_symmetry.space_group_name_H-M   'P 1'
#
loop_
_entity.id
_entity.type
_entity.pdbx_description
1 polymer ?
#
loop_
_entity_poly.entity_id
_entity_poly.type
_entity_poly.pdbx_seq_one_letter_code
_entity_poly.pdbx_strand_id
1 'polypeptide(L)'
;MDEQDIKLTEIVKDMAKTLGASHVSITTKETLKDWHYTTDLDYILEGAKSAITFAVPFGEDDLNGNIDKYLSKINHKDLEKQKVRATTLANGIALEISGLINQIGYDAEPVHSNFVYRKESPPEYRVPPLSHKFLAVRGGLGHMGYSGLIITKEYGSSIALASVVTNAKLEPTESLAEIDNYCDKCKLCLTVCLANYMIDDEDVEKVGEDTYIASKKAHPMRCGYVCTGSTGYKGGKWSTWSAARFNIPEDDSELIEIYQKRAIPAQFERNLKNGIEGGFFHPFYPGYKIEYTCSLCQFVCHPQKEVRKERYKKLIKSGVIIEENGKRLAVTPNKADEIFEKMSIEKKKLYTD
;
A
#
# COMPACT_ATOMS: atom_id res chain seq x y z
N MET A 1 -10.00 -23.43 -25.13
CA MET A 1 -9.90 -23.79 -23.71
C MET A 1 -10.72 -25.04 -23.51
N ASP A 2 -10.22 -26.02 -22.82
CA ASP A 2 -10.97 -27.22 -22.54
C ASP A 2 -11.79 -27.10 -21.23
N GLU A 3 -12.63 -28.09 -20.96
CA GLU A 3 -13.51 -28.10 -19.77
C GLU A 3 -12.70 -28.11 -18.46
N GLN A 4 -11.51 -28.68 -18.46
CA GLN A 4 -10.62 -28.76 -17.31
C GLN A 4 -10.03 -27.39 -16.98
N ASP A 5 -9.64 -26.61 -18.00
CA ASP A 5 -9.13 -25.24 -17.83
C ASP A 5 -10.20 -24.32 -17.19
N ILE A 6 -11.45 -24.42 -17.67
CA ILE A 6 -12.59 -23.65 -17.14
C ILE A 6 -12.85 -24.03 -15.68
N LYS A 7 -12.90 -25.32 -15.38
CA LYS A 7 -13.14 -25.82 -14.03
C LYS A 7 -12.04 -25.38 -13.05
N LEU A 8 -10.78 -25.43 -13.46
CA LEU A 8 -9.66 -24.95 -12.62
C LEU A 8 -9.76 -23.44 -12.38
N THR A 9 -10.16 -22.68 -13.39
CA THR A 9 -10.38 -21.24 -13.28
C THR A 9 -11.42 -20.89 -12.20
N GLU A 10 -12.54 -21.62 -12.18
CA GLU A 10 -13.59 -21.44 -11.16
C GLU A 10 -13.08 -21.82 -9.76
N ILE A 11 -12.40 -22.97 -9.64
CA ILE A 11 -11.84 -23.43 -8.36
C ILE A 11 -10.90 -22.38 -7.75
N VAL A 12 -9.96 -21.84 -8.52
CA VAL A 12 -9.00 -20.85 -7.97
C VAL A 12 -9.67 -19.53 -7.61
N LYS A 13 -10.68 -19.09 -8.38
CA LYS A 13 -11.48 -17.90 -8.06
C LYS A 13 -12.28 -18.07 -6.77
N ASP A 14 -12.95 -19.21 -6.62
CA ASP A 14 -13.78 -19.51 -5.45
C ASP A 14 -12.92 -19.71 -4.21
N MET A 15 -11.77 -20.37 -4.34
CA MET A 15 -10.82 -20.51 -3.25
C MET A 15 -10.33 -19.15 -2.77
N ALA A 16 -9.89 -18.27 -3.68
CA ALA A 16 -9.44 -16.93 -3.31
C ALA A 16 -10.51 -16.16 -2.55
N LYS A 17 -11.76 -16.19 -3.01
CA LYS A 17 -12.91 -15.54 -2.35
C LYS A 17 -13.20 -16.16 -0.99
N THR A 18 -13.21 -17.48 -0.88
CA THR A 18 -13.45 -18.21 0.37
C THR A 18 -12.39 -17.88 1.41
N LEU A 19 -11.14 -17.67 0.99
CA LEU A 19 -10.03 -17.27 1.85
C LEU A 19 -10.03 -15.78 2.22
N GLY A 20 -10.91 -14.96 1.63
CA GLY A 20 -11.10 -13.56 2.02
C GLY A 20 -10.72 -12.52 0.96
N ALA A 21 -10.44 -12.92 -0.28
CA ALA A 21 -10.32 -11.97 -1.37
C ALA A 21 -11.71 -11.41 -1.76
N SER A 22 -11.80 -10.09 -1.89
CA SER A 22 -13.04 -9.44 -2.35
C SER A 22 -13.19 -9.48 -3.87
N HIS A 23 -12.08 -9.42 -4.59
CA HIS A 23 -12.02 -9.41 -6.05
C HIS A 23 -10.91 -10.35 -6.51
N VAL A 24 -11.17 -11.03 -7.60
CA VAL A 24 -10.21 -11.94 -8.25
C VAL A 24 -10.28 -11.70 -9.74
N SER A 25 -9.12 -11.57 -10.37
CA SER A 25 -8.99 -11.42 -11.81
C SER A 25 -7.92 -12.36 -12.36
N ILE A 26 -8.05 -12.71 -13.62
CA ILE A 26 -7.11 -13.57 -14.33
C ILE A 26 -6.64 -12.85 -15.58
N THR A 27 -5.34 -12.85 -15.78
CA THR A 27 -4.69 -12.40 -17.01
C THR A 27 -3.90 -13.57 -17.60
N THR A 28 -3.74 -13.60 -18.90
CA THR A 28 -2.95 -14.61 -19.61
C THR A 28 -1.82 -13.95 -20.37
N LYS A 29 -0.84 -14.74 -20.80
CA LYS A 29 0.25 -14.25 -21.64
C LYS A 29 -0.27 -13.59 -22.92
N GLU A 30 -1.38 -14.08 -23.47
CA GLU A 30 -2.04 -13.52 -24.65
C GLU A 30 -2.67 -12.15 -24.33
N THR A 31 -3.37 -12.02 -23.20
CA THR A 31 -4.00 -10.76 -22.83
C THR A 31 -2.98 -9.71 -22.39
N LEU A 32 -1.77 -10.13 -22.02
CA LEU A 32 -0.65 -9.26 -21.62
C LEU A 32 0.31 -8.95 -22.78
N LYS A 33 0.03 -9.48 -23.97
CA LYS A 33 0.85 -9.21 -25.15
C LYS A 33 0.89 -7.70 -25.41
N ASP A 34 2.09 -7.17 -25.62
CA ASP A 34 2.35 -5.75 -25.85
C ASP A 34 1.91 -4.83 -24.68
N TRP A 35 1.69 -5.42 -23.50
CA TRP A 35 1.36 -4.72 -22.26
C TRP A 35 2.63 -4.16 -21.58
N HIS A 36 2.52 -3.71 -20.34
CA HIS A 36 3.66 -3.13 -19.62
C HIS A 36 4.74 -4.20 -19.32
N TYR A 37 6.03 -3.85 -19.46
CA TYR A 37 7.15 -4.79 -19.28
C TYR A 37 7.18 -5.46 -17.89
N THR A 38 6.63 -4.83 -16.85
CA THR A 38 6.52 -5.45 -15.52
C THR A 38 5.38 -6.44 -15.39
N THR A 39 4.68 -6.76 -16.47
CA THR A 39 3.68 -7.84 -16.53
C THR A 39 4.19 -9.08 -17.25
N ASP A 40 5.48 -9.14 -17.54
CA ASP A 40 6.13 -10.34 -18.08
C ASP A 40 6.08 -11.48 -17.05
N LEU A 41 5.24 -12.47 -17.33
CA LEU A 41 5.05 -13.62 -16.45
C LEU A 41 6.26 -14.54 -16.41
N ASP A 42 7.02 -14.64 -17.50
CA ASP A 42 8.23 -15.47 -17.56
C ASP A 42 9.34 -14.96 -16.64
N TYR A 43 9.29 -13.68 -16.24
CA TYR A 43 10.20 -13.15 -15.23
C TYR A 43 10.03 -13.83 -13.85
N ILE A 44 8.85 -14.33 -13.57
CA ILE A 44 8.53 -15.03 -12.31
C ILE A 44 8.66 -16.53 -12.48
N LEU A 45 8.08 -17.07 -13.56
CA LEU A 45 8.03 -18.51 -13.84
C LEU A 45 8.19 -18.74 -15.33
N GLU A 46 9.27 -19.39 -15.73
CA GLU A 46 9.52 -19.74 -17.13
C GLU A 46 8.40 -20.66 -17.66
N GLY A 47 7.86 -20.31 -18.80
CA GLY A 47 6.73 -21.05 -19.41
C GLY A 47 5.38 -20.74 -18.77
N ALA A 48 5.27 -19.69 -17.99
CA ALA A 48 4.00 -19.22 -17.44
C ALA A 48 2.97 -18.93 -18.53
N LYS A 49 1.71 -19.20 -18.24
CA LYS A 49 0.57 -18.96 -19.15
C LYS A 49 -0.44 -17.98 -18.56
N SER A 50 -0.60 -17.98 -17.23
CA SER A 50 -1.64 -17.19 -16.57
C SER A 50 -1.14 -16.58 -15.27
N ALA A 51 -1.77 -15.46 -14.89
CA ALA A 51 -1.62 -14.88 -13.56
C ALA A 51 -3.00 -14.65 -12.92
N ILE A 52 -3.12 -15.03 -11.66
CA ILE A 52 -4.29 -14.80 -10.82
C ILE A 52 -3.96 -13.62 -9.94
N THR A 53 -4.71 -12.52 -10.03
CA THR A 53 -4.52 -11.33 -9.19
C THR A 53 -5.77 -11.11 -8.35
N PHE A 54 -5.60 -10.82 -7.08
CA PHE A 54 -6.72 -10.61 -6.19
C PHE A 54 -6.48 -9.48 -5.20
N ALA A 55 -7.59 -8.95 -4.67
CA ALA A 55 -7.62 -7.87 -3.71
C ALA A 55 -8.22 -8.32 -2.38
N VAL A 56 -7.56 -7.95 -1.28
CA VAL A 56 -8.05 -8.13 0.08
C VAL A 56 -8.31 -6.76 0.69
N PRO A 57 -9.54 -6.47 1.18
CA PRO A 57 -9.87 -5.16 1.73
C PRO A 57 -9.21 -4.94 3.10
N PHE A 58 -8.92 -3.67 3.41
CA PHE A 58 -8.32 -3.28 4.70
C PHE A 58 -9.28 -3.39 5.89
N GLY A 59 -10.56 -3.36 5.66
CA GLY A 59 -11.58 -3.56 6.68
C GLY A 59 -12.79 -4.25 6.08
N GLU A 60 -13.39 -5.17 6.84
CA GLU A 60 -14.55 -5.91 6.33
C GLU A 60 -15.82 -5.07 6.46
N ASP A 61 -15.97 -4.38 7.60
CA ASP A 61 -17.28 -3.87 7.97
C ASP A 61 -17.39 -2.35 7.97
N ASP A 62 -16.37 -1.61 8.36
CA ASP A 62 -16.44 -0.16 8.45
C ASP A 62 -15.07 0.50 8.54
N LEU A 63 -14.49 0.84 7.40
CA LEU A 63 -13.24 1.60 7.38
C LEU A 63 -13.40 2.97 8.05
N ASN A 64 -14.60 3.59 7.95
CA ASN A 64 -14.87 4.87 8.59
C ASN A 64 -14.94 4.72 10.11
N GLY A 65 -15.52 3.64 10.65
CA GLY A 65 -15.49 3.33 12.07
C GLY A 65 -14.09 3.03 12.59
N ASN A 66 -13.24 2.39 11.80
CA ASN A 66 -11.83 2.19 12.14
C ASN A 66 -11.06 3.51 12.16
N ILE A 67 -11.33 4.44 11.25
CA ILE A 67 -10.77 5.79 11.27
C ILE A 67 -11.21 6.53 12.55
N ASP A 68 -12.49 6.44 12.92
CA ASP A 68 -13.01 7.08 14.13
C ASP A 68 -12.40 6.49 15.41
N LYS A 69 -12.29 5.18 15.49
CA LYS A 69 -11.61 4.50 16.61
C LYS A 69 -10.16 4.93 16.71
N TYR A 70 -9.50 5.09 15.57
CA TYR A 70 -8.16 5.56 15.46
C TYR A 70 -7.99 7.01 15.98
N LEU A 71 -8.87 7.90 15.57
CA LEU A 71 -8.86 9.32 16.00
C LEU A 71 -9.24 9.52 17.46
N SER A 72 -10.12 8.67 17.99
CA SER A 72 -10.72 8.84 19.32
C SER A 72 -9.96 8.15 20.44
N LYS A 73 -9.05 7.22 20.13
CA LYS A 73 -8.35 6.40 21.11
C LYS A 73 -6.85 6.46 20.89
N ILE A 74 -6.12 6.39 21.99
CA ILE A 74 -4.67 6.17 22.01
C ILE A 74 -4.27 4.91 21.22
N ASN A 75 -5.22 4.04 20.93
CA ASN A 75 -5.02 2.83 20.16
C ASN A 75 -5.16 3.07 18.65
N HIS A 76 -4.30 3.89 18.13
CA HIS A 76 -4.12 4.26 16.73
C HIS A 76 -3.74 3.10 15.80
N LYS A 77 -3.63 1.90 16.32
CA LYS A 77 -3.23 0.71 15.61
C LYS A 77 -4.35 0.06 14.81
N ASP A 78 -5.59 0.43 15.03
CA ASP A 78 -6.71 -0.29 14.43
C ASP A 78 -6.72 -0.15 12.91
N LEU A 79 -6.46 1.04 12.37
CA LEU A 79 -6.38 1.26 10.93
C LEU A 79 -5.17 0.53 10.31
N GLU A 80 -4.01 0.60 10.96
CA GLU A 80 -2.80 -0.09 10.51
C GLU A 80 -2.91 -1.60 10.64
N LYS A 81 -3.54 -2.09 11.70
CA LYS A 81 -3.84 -3.52 11.84
C LYS A 81 -4.64 -4.03 10.65
N GLN A 82 -5.61 -3.27 10.16
CA GLN A 82 -6.41 -3.67 9.00
C GLN A 82 -5.55 -3.79 7.75
N LYS A 83 -4.64 -2.85 7.52
CA LYS A 83 -3.70 -2.92 6.40
C LYS A 83 -2.76 -4.12 6.51
N VAL A 84 -2.13 -4.31 7.69
CA VAL A 84 -1.22 -5.44 7.92
C VAL A 84 -1.96 -6.76 7.78
N ARG A 85 -3.16 -6.87 8.35
CA ARG A 85 -4.03 -8.05 8.20
C ARG A 85 -4.31 -8.35 6.74
N ALA A 86 -4.75 -7.35 5.97
CA ALA A 86 -5.07 -7.54 4.56
C ALA A 86 -3.83 -7.94 3.74
N THR A 87 -2.67 -7.33 4.00
CA THR A 87 -1.42 -7.71 3.32
C THR A 87 -0.98 -9.13 3.68
N THR A 88 -1.04 -9.50 4.95
CA THR A 88 -0.70 -10.86 5.41
C THR A 88 -1.65 -11.88 4.81
N LEU A 89 -2.94 -11.57 4.81
CA LEU A 89 -3.96 -12.46 4.24
C LEU A 89 -3.78 -12.61 2.73
N ALA A 90 -3.53 -11.52 2.00
CA ALA A 90 -3.27 -11.58 0.56
C ALA A 90 -2.08 -12.49 0.23
N ASN A 91 -0.99 -12.39 1.00
CA ASN A 91 0.16 -13.27 0.81
C ASN A 91 -0.16 -14.74 1.19
N GLY A 92 -0.94 -14.96 2.24
CA GLY A 92 -1.42 -16.30 2.62
C GLY A 92 -2.27 -16.94 1.52
N ILE A 93 -3.21 -16.19 0.94
CA ILE A 93 -4.03 -16.64 -0.19
C ILE A 93 -3.15 -17.02 -1.39
N ALA A 94 -2.12 -16.22 -1.70
CA ALA A 94 -1.21 -16.53 -2.80
C ALA A 94 -0.47 -17.85 -2.57
N LEU A 95 -0.01 -18.12 -1.34
CA LEU A 95 0.63 -19.38 -0.98
C LEU A 95 -0.33 -20.59 -1.12
N GLU A 96 -1.55 -20.45 -0.62
CA GLU A 96 -2.54 -21.54 -0.68
C GLU A 96 -2.95 -21.86 -2.12
N ILE A 97 -3.20 -20.83 -2.95
CA ILE A 97 -3.55 -21.04 -4.37
C ILE A 97 -2.39 -21.68 -5.13
N SER A 98 -1.16 -21.18 -4.93
CA SER A 98 0.01 -21.79 -5.59
C SER A 98 0.22 -23.23 -5.13
N GLY A 99 0.04 -23.50 -3.84
CA GLY A 99 0.09 -24.84 -3.29
C GLY A 99 -0.92 -25.81 -3.93
N LEU A 100 -2.18 -25.38 -4.07
CA LEU A 100 -3.21 -26.16 -4.76
C LEU A 100 -2.82 -26.47 -6.20
N ILE A 101 -2.40 -25.45 -6.96
CA ILE A 101 -2.04 -25.60 -8.37
C ILE A 101 -0.84 -26.56 -8.53
N ASN A 102 0.16 -26.44 -7.64
CA ASN A 102 1.31 -27.35 -7.64
C ASN A 102 0.90 -28.80 -7.32
N GLN A 103 -0.02 -29.01 -6.38
CA GLN A 103 -0.50 -30.34 -6.03
C GLN A 103 -1.25 -31.06 -7.17
N ILE A 104 -1.89 -30.32 -8.05
CA ILE A 104 -2.60 -30.89 -9.21
C ILE A 104 -1.71 -31.02 -10.45
N GLY A 105 -0.40 -30.77 -10.33
CA GLY A 105 0.60 -31.06 -11.35
C GLY A 105 0.96 -29.91 -12.29
N TYR A 106 0.60 -28.69 -11.97
CA TYR A 106 1.11 -27.49 -12.66
C TYR A 106 2.14 -26.78 -11.78
N ASP A 107 2.97 -25.96 -12.40
CA ASP A 107 3.88 -25.07 -11.66
C ASP A 107 3.17 -23.74 -11.34
N ALA A 108 3.34 -23.27 -10.12
CA ALA A 108 2.78 -21.99 -9.69
C ALA A 108 3.69 -21.32 -8.64
N GLU A 109 3.91 -20.02 -8.81
CA GLU A 109 4.71 -19.19 -7.92
C GLU A 109 3.88 -18.05 -7.32
N PRO A 110 3.86 -17.91 -5.98
CA PRO A 110 3.21 -16.78 -5.34
C PRO A 110 4.07 -15.53 -5.47
N VAL A 111 3.46 -14.42 -5.85
CA VAL A 111 4.13 -13.12 -5.96
C VAL A 111 3.65 -12.22 -4.83
N HIS A 112 4.57 -11.95 -3.91
CA HIS A 112 4.29 -11.10 -2.74
C HIS A 112 4.44 -9.61 -3.07
N SER A 113 3.58 -8.79 -2.49
CA SER A 113 3.61 -7.35 -2.71
C SER A 113 4.79 -6.67 -2.00
N ASN A 114 5.46 -5.76 -2.68
CA ASN A 114 6.29 -4.67 -2.15
C ASN A 114 7.65 -4.98 -1.52
N PHE A 115 8.18 -6.20 -1.56
CA PHE A 115 9.43 -6.51 -0.84
C PHE A 115 10.55 -7.05 -1.73
N VAL A 116 10.23 -7.44 -2.94
CA VAL A 116 11.21 -7.92 -3.92
C VAL A 116 11.20 -6.98 -5.12
N TYR A 117 12.37 -6.64 -5.61
CA TYR A 117 12.55 -5.76 -6.77
C TYR A 117 13.37 -6.45 -7.83
N ARG A 118 13.22 -6.00 -9.08
CA ARG A 118 13.97 -6.53 -10.21
C ARG A 118 15.47 -6.32 -9.99
N LYS A 119 16.27 -7.37 -10.22
CA LYS A 119 17.72 -7.35 -9.97
C LYS A 119 18.45 -6.40 -10.90
N GLU A 120 17.94 -6.24 -12.12
CA GLU A 120 18.50 -5.39 -13.16
C GLU A 120 18.16 -3.90 -12.99
N SER A 121 17.25 -3.57 -12.09
CA SER A 121 16.85 -2.19 -11.82
C SER A 121 17.60 -1.62 -10.64
N PRO A 122 18.01 -0.35 -10.69
CA PRO A 122 18.58 0.32 -9.53
C PRO A 122 17.61 0.22 -8.33
N PRO A 123 18.10 -0.13 -7.13
CA PRO A 123 17.25 -0.36 -5.96
C PRO A 123 16.38 0.83 -5.57
N GLU A 124 16.84 2.03 -5.89
CA GLU A 124 16.11 3.28 -5.63
C GLU A 124 14.81 3.40 -6.42
N TYR A 125 14.72 2.80 -7.59
CA TYR A 125 13.48 2.83 -8.41
C TYR A 125 12.42 1.84 -7.96
N ARG A 126 12.79 0.83 -7.18
CA ARG A 126 11.87 -0.17 -6.61
C ARG A 126 10.94 -0.80 -7.65
N VAL A 127 11.48 -1.14 -8.82
CA VAL A 127 10.72 -1.78 -9.88
C VAL A 127 10.32 -3.20 -9.44
N PRO A 128 9.01 -3.52 -9.36
CA PRO A 128 8.59 -4.85 -8.91
C PRO A 128 8.92 -5.92 -9.95
N PRO A 129 9.16 -7.17 -9.53
CA PRO A 129 9.30 -8.29 -10.46
C PRO A 129 8.07 -8.47 -11.35
N LEU A 130 6.89 -8.29 -10.74
CA LEU A 130 5.60 -8.31 -11.40
C LEU A 130 4.70 -7.22 -10.83
N SER A 131 4.06 -6.45 -11.70
CA SER A 131 3.16 -5.36 -11.30
C SER A 131 1.74 -5.87 -11.05
N HIS A 132 1.39 -6.13 -9.80
CA HIS A 132 0.00 -6.45 -9.42
C HIS A 132 -1.02 -5.42 -9.91
N LYS A 133 -0.62 -4.14 -10.00
CA LYS A 133 -1.51 -3.06 -10.44
C LYS A 133 -1.87 -3.19 -11.91
N PHE A 134 -0.89 -3.39 -12.77
CA PHE A 134 -1.15 -3.57 -14.19
C PHE A 134 -1.88 -4.87 -14.48
N LEU A 135 -1.60 -5.95 -13.76
CA LEU A 135 -2.38 -7.18 -13.83
C LEU A 135 -3.83 -6.96 -13.38
N ALA A 136 -4.03 -6.23 -12.28
CA ALA A 136 -5.36 -5.92 -11.75
C ALA A 136 -6.21 -5.10 -12.74
N VAL A 137 -5.62 -4.09 -13.37
CA VAL A 137 -6.32 -3.30 -14.40
C VAL A 137 -6.65 -4.15 -15.61
N ARG A 138 -5.67 -4.87 -16.15
CA ARG A 138 -5.85 -5.68 -17.36
C ARG A 138 -6.86 -6.82 -17.15
N GLY A 139 -6.93 -7.35 -15.94
CA GLY A 139 -7.91 -8.38 -15.55
C GLY A 139 -9.25 -7.82 -15.06
N GLY A 140 -9.48 -6.50 -15.10
CA GLY A 140 -10.77 -5.90 -14.73
C GLY A 140 -11.06 -5.90 -13.22
N LEU A 141 -10.04 -5.99 -12.36
CA LEU A 141 -10.22 -5.93 -10.92
C LEU A 141 -10.60 -4.51 -10.44
N GLY A 142 -10.12 -3.49 -11.12
CA GLY A 142 -10.37 -2.10 -10.83
C GLY A 142 -9.66 -1.17 -11.81
N HIS A 143 -9.76 0.12 -11.59
CA HIS A 143 -9.14 1.14 -12.43
C HIS A 143 -7.87 1.72 -11.79
N MET A 144 -6.94 2.17 -12.63
CA MET A 144 -5.79 2.96 -12.15
C MET A 144 -6.26 4.36 -11.74
N GLY A 145 -6.03 4.71 -10.50
CA GLY A 145 -6.33 6.05 -10.00
C GLY A 145 -5.20 7.04 -10.22
N TYR A 146 -5.49 8.33 -10.10
CA TYR A 146 -4.50 9.42 -10.19
C TYR A 146 -3.33 9.28 -9.21
N SER A 147 -3.54 8.60 -8.07
CA SER A 147 -2.47 8.23 -7.14
C SER A 147 -1.51 7.15 -7.66
N GLY A 148 -1.82 6.50 -8.77
CA GLY A 148 -1.15 5.29 -9.24
C GLY A 148 -1.49 4.05 -8.41
N LEU A 149 -2.61 4.06 -7.70
CA LEU A 149 -3.15 2.92 -6.96
C LEU A 149 -4.41 2.40 -7.66
N ILE A 150 -4.69 1.12 -7.47
CA ILE A 150 -5.92 0.52 -7.98
C ILE A 150 -7.10 0.96 -7.12
N ILE A 151 -8.20 1.28 -7.78
CA ILE A 151 -9.47 1.66 -7.16
C ILE A 151 -10.51 0.61 -7.54
N THR A 152 -11.02 -0.10 -6.54
CA THR A 152 -12.18 -0.99 -6.69
C THR A 152 -13.47 -0.22 -6.41
N LYS A 153 -14.58 -0.75 -6.92
CA LYS A 153 -15.90 -0.11 -6.79
C LYS A 153 -16.33 0.03 -5.33
N GLU A 154 -16.11 -1.01 -4.52
CA GLU A 154 -16.61 -1.11 -3.14
C GLU A 154 -15.63 -0.53 -2.11
N TYR A 155 -14.33 -0.75 -2.30
CA TYR A 155 -13.32 -0.45 -1.27
C TYR A 155 -12.41 0.73 -1.63
N GLY A 156 -12.57 1.28 -2.84
CA GLY A 156 -11.61 2.29 -3.33
C GLY A 156 -10.19 1.72 -3.39
N SER A 157 -9.22 2.49 -2.92
CA SER A 157 -7.81 2.01 -2.86
C SER A 157 -7.44 1.33 -1.53
N SER A 158 -8.42 1.12 -0.64
CA SER A 158 -8.18 0.49 0.67
C SER A 158 -8.12 -1.04 0.56
N ILE A 159 -7.22 -1.53 -0.28
CA ILE A 159 -7.01 -2.93 -0.60
C ILE A 159 -5.52 -3.29 -0.59
N ALA A 160 -5.22 -4.55 -0.29
CA ALA A 160 -3.94 -5.18 -0.56
C ALA A 160 -4.06 -6.09 -1.78
N LEU A 161 -3.07 -6.07 -2.67
CA LEU A 161 -3.00 -6.91 -3.85
C LEU A 161 -1.94 -7.98 -3.67
N ALA A 162 -2.19 -9.18 -4.18
CA ALA A 162 -1.18 -10.20 -4.44
C ALA A 162 -1.54 -10.96 -5.72
N SER A 163 -0.60 -11.74 -6.24
CA SER A 163 -0.80 -12.53 -7.45
C SER A 163 -0.15 -13.90 -7.33
N VAL A 164 -0.61 -14.83 -8.16
CA VAL A 164 0.03 -16.11 -8.41
C VAL A 164 0.27 -16.21 -9.91
N VAL A 165 1.47 -16.61 -10.30
CA VAL A 165 1.84 -16.90 -11.70
C VAL A 165 1.90 -18.40 -11.88
N THR A 166 1.36 -18.94 -12.99
CA THR A 166 1.30 -20.38 -13.23
C THR A 166 1.44 -20.74 -14.72
N ASN A 167 1.95 -21.93 -14.99
CA ASN A 167 1.93 -22.52 -16.31
C ASN A 167 0.59 -23.22 -16.64
N ALA A 168 -0.36 -23.29 -15.68
CA ALA A 168 -1.73 -23.69 -15.96
C ALA A 168 -2.42 -22.66 -16.86
N LYS A 169 -3.23 -23.14 -17.79
CA LYS A 169 -4.04 -22.27 -18.64
C LYS A 169 -5.36 -21.97 -17.94
N LEU A 170 -5.60 -20.70 -17.67
CA LEU A 170 -6.81 -20.22 -17.01
C LEU A 170 -7.59 -19.28 -17.93
N GLU A 171 -8.90 -19.19 -17.70
CA GLU A 171 -9.77 -18.29 -18.44
C GLU A 171 -9.55 -16.82 -18.00
N PRO A 172 -9.14 -15.93 -18.92
CA PRO A 172 -8.92 -14.54 -18.60
C PRO A 172 -10.23 -13.83 -18.25
N THR A 173 -10.14 -12.88 -17.34
CA THR A 173 -11.24 -11.95 -17.06
C THR A 173 -11.13 -10.73 -17.99
N GLU A 174 -12.27 -10.13 -18.30
CA GLU A 174 -12.32 -8.93 -19.13
C GLU A 174 -11.88 -7.70 -18.36
N SER A 175 -11.21 -6.76 -19.03
CA SER A 175 -10.89 -5.45 -18.48
C SER A 175 -12.14 -4.59 -18.32
N LEU A 176 -12.09 -3.66 -17.36
CA LEU A 176 -13.15 -2.65 -17.22
C LEU A 176 -12.96 -1.55 -18.28
N ALA A 177 -14.08 -1.01 -18.78
CA ALA A 177 -14.03 0.10 -19.69
C ALA A 177 -13.49 1.36 -19.02
N GLU A 178 -12.50 2.04 -19.63
CA GLU A 178 -11.87 3.23 -19.05
C GLU A 178 -12.85 4.39 -18.87
N ILE A 179 -13.92 4.46 -19.67
CA ILE A 179 -14.97 5.48 -19.50
C ILE A 179 -15.66 5.41 -18.14
N ASP A 180 -15.64 4.25 -17.50
CA ASP A 180 -16.23 4.01 -16.19
C ASP A 180 -15.21 4.17 -15.06
N ASN A 181 -14.07 4.81 -15.33
CA ASN A 181 -12.99 4.94 -14.35
C ASN A 181 -13.48 5.57 -13.05
N TYR A 182 -13.23 4.88 -11.96
CA TYR A 182 -13.66 5.29 -10.61
C TYR A 182 -12.91 6.52 -10.09
N CYS A 183 -11.86 6.96 -10.77
CA CYS A 183 -11.07 8.14 -10.42
C CYS A 183 -11.53 9.37 -11.21
N ASP A 184 -12.15 10.33 -10.54
CA ASP A 184 -12.48 11.63 -11.09
C ASP A 184 -11.37 12.70 -10.94
N LYS A 185 -10.14 12.27 -10.65
CA LYS A 185 -8.96 13.14 -10.43
C LYS A 185 -9.19 14.23 -9.37
N CYS A 186 -9.90 13.93 -8.28
CA CYS A 186 -10.22 14.89 -7.21
C CYS A 186 -8.99 15.37 -6.42
N LYS A 187 -7.81 14.78 -6.62
CA LYS A 187 -6.51 15.12 -6.01
C LYS A 187 -6.45 15.06 -4.47
N LEU A 188 -7.45 14.49 -3.80
CA LEU A 188 -7.40 14.31 -2.34
C LEU A 188 -6.21 13.44 -1.90
N CYS A 189 -5.80 12.46 -2.71
CA CYS A 189 -4.61 11.65 -2.46
C CYS A 189 -3.32 12.48 -2.42
N LEU A 190 -3.20 13.53 -3.24
CA LEU A 190 -2.08 14.46 -3.20
C LEU A 190 -2.13 15.31 -1.94
N THR A 191 -3.33 15.83 -1.62
CA THR A 191 -3.52 16.71 -0.47
C THR A 191 -3.17 16.04 0.86
N VAL A 192 -3.44 14.74 1.01
CA VAL A 192 -3.06 13.99 2.22
C VAL A 192 -1.63 13.45 2.19
N CYS A 193 -0.90 13.59 1.08
CA CYS A 193 0.46 13.09 0.96
C CYS A 193 1.44 13.94 1.79
N LEU A 194 1.82 13.43 2.95
CA LEU A 194 2.78 14.09 3.84
C LEU A 194 4.20 14.14 3.25
N ALA A 195 4.49 13.19 2.38
CA ALA A 195 5.83 13.01 1.81
C ALA A 195 6.16 13.92 0.63
N ASN A 196 5.19 14.65 0.08
CA ASN A 196 5.30 15.26 -1.25
C ASN A 196 5.77 14.26 -2.33
N TYR A 197 5.42 12.98 -2.15
CA TYR A 197 5.75 11.93 -3.10
C TYR A 197 4.93 12.04 -4.38
N MET A 198 3.66 12.39 -4.27
CA MET A 198 2.78 12.68 -5.40
C MET A 198 2.85 14.17 -5.73
N ILE A 199 3.17 14.49 -6.98
CA ILE A 199 3.32 15.84 -7.50
C ILE A 199 2.07 16.19 -8.31
N ASP A 200 1.63 17.44 -8.28
CA ASP A 200 0.51 17.91 -9.08
C ASP A 200 0.93 18.19 -10.54
N ASP A 201 1.43 17.14 -11.17
CA ASP A 201 1.78 17.05 -12.56
C ASP A 201 1.40 15.66 -13.06
N GLU A 202 1.05 15.54 -14.32
CA GLU A 202 0.60 14.27 -14.89
C GLU A 202 1.77 13.47 -15.44
N ASP A 203 1.77 12.19 -15.09
CA ASP A 203 2.57 11.15 -15.73
C ASP A 203 1.64 10.34 -16.61
N VAL A 204 1.92 10.34 -17.90
CA VAL A 204 1.09 9.70 -18.91
C VAL A 204 1.83 8.48 -19.43
N GLU A 205 1.33 7.32 -19.09
CA GLU A 205 1.92 6.05 -19.51
C GLU A 205 1.02 5.36 -20.53
N LYS A 206 1.56 5.08 -21.72
CA LYS A 206 0.89 4.30 -22.73
C LYS A 206 1.24 2.83 -22.55
N VAL A 207 0.23 1.99 -22.37
CA VAL A 207 0.37 0.55 -22.14
C VAL A 207 -0.56 -0.19 -23.09
N GLY A 208 -0.02 -0.83 -24.11
CA GLY A 208 -0.80 -1.39 -25.20
C GLY A 208 -1.58 -0.28 -25.94
N GLU A 209 -2.88 -0.47 -26.07
CA GLU A 209 -3.79 0.53 -26.66
C GLU A 209 -4.31 1.55 -25.63
N ASP A 210 -4.15 1.29 -24.35
CA ASP A 210 -4.66 2.12 -23.26
C ASP A 210 -3.67 3.22 -22.86
N THR A 211 -4.21 4.28 -22.28
CA THR A 211 -3.42 5.39 -21.72
C THR A 211 -3.79 5.58 -20.27
N TYR A 212 -2.80 5.41 -19.38
CA TYR A 212 -2.96 5.63 -17.95
C TYR A 212 -2.42 6.98 -17.55
N ILE A 213 -3.20 7.72 -16.78
CA ILE A 213 -2.84 9.03 -16.29
C ILE A 213 -2.77 8.98 -14.77
N ALA A 214 -1.58 9.17 -14.25
CA ALA A 214 -1.35 9.25 -12.81
C ALA A 214 -0.63 10.56 -12.45
N SER A 215 -0.59 10.91 -11.17
CA SER A 215 0.30 11.98 -10.72
C SER A 215 1.74 11.54 -10.89
N LYS A 216 2.59 12.43 -11.34
CA LYS A 216 4.03 12.24 -11.34
C LYS A 216 4.54 11.94 -9.93
N LYS A 217 5.55 11.10 -9.82
CA LYS A 217 6.12 10.70 -8.55
C LYS A 217 7.49 11.34 -8.35
N ALA A 218 7.71 11.85 -7.15
CA ALA A 218 9.04 12.18 -6.66
C ALA A 218 9.83 10.89 -6.32
N HIS A 219 11.00 11.05 -5.76
CA HIS A 219 11.83 9.91 -5.38
C HIS A 219 11.09 8.96 -4.41
N PRO A 220 11.09 7.63 -4.64
CA PRO A 220 10.33 6.66 -3.84
C PRO A 220 10.65 6.67 -2.34
N MET A 221 11.87 7.07 -1.98
CA MET A 221 12.28 7.20 -0.58
C MET A 221 11.46 8.22 0.21
N ARG A 222 10.86 9.24 -0.45
CA ARG A 222 9.96 10.19 0.21
C ARG A 222 8.77 9.47 0.85
N CYS A 223 8.13 8.60 0.10
CA CYS A 223 7.04 7.77 0.62
C CYS A 223 7.56 6.83 1.73
N GLY A 224 8.68 6.17 1.51
CA GLY A 224 9.33 5.30 2.51
C GLY A 224 9.64 6.02 3.81
N TYR A 225 10.17 7.22 3.73
CA TYR A 225 10.53 8.06 4.88
C TYR A 225 9.33 8.32 5.82
N VAL A 226 8.18 8.63 5.26
CA VAL A 226 6.93 8.81 6.03
C VAL A 226 6.34 7.48 6.46
N CYS A 227 6.30 6.48 5.57
CA CYS A 227 5.72 5.18 5.87
C CYS A 227 6.42 4.41 6.99
N THR A 228 7.70 4.65 7.19
CA THR A 228 8.48 4.02 8.27
C THR A 228 8.44 4.81 9.59
N GLY A 229 7.72 5.92 9.64
CA GLY A 229 7.62 6.73 10.84
C GLY A 229 8.82 7.63 11.11
N SER A 230 9.62 7.94 10.10
CA SER A 230 10.78 8.80 10.25
C SER A 230 10.40 10.27 10.46
N THR A 231 9.20 10.66 10.05
CA THR A 231 8.66 11.99 10.33
C THR A 231 7.19 11.93 10.70
N GLY A 232 6.80 12.78 11.64
CA GLY A 232 5.41 13.00 12.02
C GLY A 232 4.88 14.37 11.60
N TYR A 233 5.73 15.22 11.02
CA TYR A 233 5.39 16.62 10.79
C TYR A 233 5.61 17.07 9.35
N LYS A 234 4.66 17.82 8.83
CA LYS A 234 4.80 18.61 7.61
C LYS A 234 3.84 19.78 7.63
N GLY A 235 4.36 21.00 7.80
CA GLY A 235 3.61 22.24 7.64
C GLY A 235 2.26 22.25 8.39
N GLY A 236 2.23 21.94 9.68
CA GLY A 236 1.01 21.82 10.48
C GLY A 236 0.22 20.52 10.26
N LYS A 237 0.68 19.61 9.40
CA LYS A 237 0.13 18.29 9.22
C LYS A 237 1.05 17.26 9.84
N TRP A 238 0.51 16.42 10.68
CA TRP A 238 1.23 15.36 11.34
C TRP A 238 0.90 14.01 10.72
N SER A 239 1.88 13.11 10.68
CA SER A 239 1.60 11.72 10.43
C SER A 239 0.90 11.11 11.64
N THR A 240 0.14 10.09 11.38
CA THR A 240 -0.73 9.48 12.37
C THR A 240 -0.02 8.75 13.50
N TRP A 241 1.28 8.43 13.34
CA TRP A 241 1.95 7.51 14.28
C TRP A 241 3.21 8.03 14.90
N SER A 242 3.91 8.88 14.18
CA SER A 242 5.28 9.17 14.53
C SER A 242 5.38 10.17 15.67
N ALA A 243 6.13 9.80 16.69
CA ALA A 243 6.66 10.74 17.65
C ALA A 243 7.91 11.48 17.12
N ALA A 244 8.44 11.07 15.95
CA ALA A 244 9.61 11.71 15.35
C ALA A 244 9.23 12.97 14.58
N ARG A 245 10.09 13.95 14.58
CA ARG A 245 9.95 15.21 13.85
C ARG A 245 11.12 15.49 12.91
N PHE A 246 11.70 14.48 12.33
CA PHE A 246 12.67 14.71 11.26
C PHE A 246 11.96 15.40 10.10
N ASN A 247 12.42 16.57 9.74
CA ASN A 247 11.90 17.28 8.58
C ASN A 247 12.15 16.47 7.32
N ILE A 248 11.28 16.64 6.33
CA ILE A 248 11.48 16.08 5.00
C ILE A 248 12.30 17.10 4.21
N PRO A 249 13.55 16.82 3.85
CA PRO A 249 14.35 17.71 3.02
C PRO A 249 13.73 17.93 1.64
N GLU A 250 14.02 19.07 1.03
CA GLU A 250 13.63 19.32 -0.36
C GLU A 250 14.48 18.51 -1.32
N ASP A 251 15.77 18.39 -1.03
CA ASP A 251 16.72 17.59 -1.80
C ASP A 251 16.62 16.10 -1.46
N ASP A 252 16.53 15.25 -2.48
CA ASP A 252 16.38 13.81 -2.30
C ASP A 252 17.66 13.13 -1.79
N SER A 253 18.85 13.67 -2.09
CA SER A 253 20.11 13.10 -1.60
C SER A 253 20.28 13.37 -0.10
N GLU A 254 19.91 14.56 0.36
CA GLU A 254 19.86 14.89 1.78
C GLU A 254 18.84 14.03 2.52
N LEU A 255 17.67 13.82 1.92
CA LEU A 255 16.63 12.93 2.48
C LEU A 255 17.15 11.50 2.67
N ILE A 256 17.83 10.95 1.68
CA ILE A 256 18.39 9.59 1.74
C ILE A 256 19.44 9.51 2.86
N GLU A 257 20.29 10.50 2.97
CA GLU A 257 21.32 10.57 4.02
C GLU A 257 20.72 10.61 5.43
N ILE A 258 19.74 11.49 5.65
CA ILE A 258 19.05 11.60 6.94
C ILE A 258 18.30 10.30 7.26
N TYR A 259 17.62 9.73 6.27
CA TYR A 259 16.89 8.49 6.45
C TYR A 259 17.79 7.34 6.90
N GLN A 260 18.91 7.15 6.24
CA GLN A 260 19.84 6.06 6.54
C GLN A 260 20.61 6.28 7.84
N LYS A 261 21.16 7.48 8.04
CA LYS A 261 22.08 7.75 9.13
C LYS A 261 21.40 8.13 10.44
N ARG A 262 20.18 8.68 10.39
CA ARG A 262 19.51 9.23 11.57
C ARG A 262 18.13 8.60 11.82
N ALA A 263 17.25 8.64 10.84
CA ALA A 263 15.86 8.26 11.03
C ALA A 263 15.67 6.75 11.30
N ILE A 264 16.32 5.90 10.53
CA ILE A 264 16.29 4.44 10.77
C ILE A 264 16.91 4.07 12.12
N PRO A 265 18.14 4.50 12.47
CA PRO A 265 18.71 4.22 13.78
C PRO A 265 17.84 4.69 14.93
N ALA A 266 17.30 5.92 14.88
CA ALA A 266 16.41 6.44 15.92
C ALA A 266 15.14 5.61 16.08
N GLN A 267 14.59 5.07 14.99
CA GLN A 267 13.43 4.20 15.01
C GLN A 267 13.76 2.86 15.70
N PHE A 268 14.90 2.26 15.39
CA PHE A 268 15.38 1.04 16.06
C PHE A 268 15.61 1.26 17.55
N GLU A 269 16.26 2.36 17.94
CA GLU A 269 16.49 2.66 19.36
C GLU A 269 15.18 2.83 20.14
N ARG A 270 14.20 3.50 19.58
CA ARG A 270 12.87 3.62 20.20
C ARG A 270 12.22 2.28 20.37
N ASN A 271 12.30 1.47 19.33
CA ASN A 271 11.72 0.14 19.34
C ASN A 271 12.35 -0.75 20.41
N LEU A 272 13.63 -0.63 20.67
CA LEU A 272 14.34 -1.40 21.68
C LEU A 272 14.13 -0.87 23.11
N LYS A 273 14.09 0.44 23.29
CA LYS A 273 14.04 1.08 24.63
C LYS A 273 12.64 1.12 25.24
N ASN A 274 11.59 1.19 24.45
CA ASN A 274 10.24 1.53 24.96
C ASN A 274 9.28 0.33 25.03
N GLY A 275 9.77 -0.90 24.90
CA GLY A 275 8.97 -2.12 24.97
C GLY A 275 7.67 -1.89 24.19
N ILE A 276 7.64 -2.18 22.94
CA ILE A 276 6.69 -1.65 22.00
C ILE A 276 5.26 -2.04 22.35
N GLU A 277 4.56 -1.15 22.94
CA GLU A 277 3.13 -1.11 22.77
C GLU A 277 2.86 -0.44 21.42
N GLY A 278 2.84 -1.21 20.33
CA GLY A 278 2.34 -0.57 19.18
C GLY A 278 2.85 -0.90 17.83
N GLY A 279 3.84 -1.44 17.53
CA GLY A 279 4.24 -1.83 16.18
C GLY A 279 3.72 -3.22 15.82
N PHE A 280 3.75 -3.53 14.53
CA PHE A 280 3.44 -4.87 14.03
C PHE A 280 4.72 -5.61 13.72
N PHE A 281 4.76 -6.92 14.00
CA PHE A 281 5.79 -7.74 13.41
C PHE A 281 5.61 -7.73 11.90
N HIS A 282 6.68 -7.38 11.21
CA HIS A 282 6.64 -7.42 9.76
C HIS A 282 6.56 -8.87 9.30
N PRO A 283 5.63 -9.23 8.41
CA PRO A 283 5.47 -10.63 7.99
C PRO A 283 6.71 -11.21 7.31
N PHE A 284 7.56 -10.37 6.70
CA PHE A 284 8.77 -10.79 6.01
C PHE A 284 10.08 -10.50 6.76
N TYR A 285 10.00 -9.77 7.87
CA TYR A 285 11.14 -9.49 8.73
C TYR A 285 10.79 -9.85 10.17
N PRO A 286 10.69 -11.14 10.49
CA PRO A 286 10.41 -11.57 11.85
C PRO A 286 11.56 -11.11 12.77
N GLY A 287 11.21 -10.58 13.90
CA GLY A 287 12.17 -10.13 14.91
C GLY A 287 12.22 -8.63 15.12
N TYR A 288 11.64 -7.82 14.23
CA TYR A 288 11.44 -6.41 14.54
C TYR A 288 10.03 -5.92 14.18
N LYS A 289 9.59 -4.90 14.87
CA LYS A 289 8.30 -4.29 14.68
C LYS A 289 8.45 -3.03 13.83
N ILE A 290 7.57 -2.89 12.84
CA ILE A 290 7.46 -1.69 12.02
C ILE A 290 6.23 -0.92 12.48
N GLU A 291 6.38 0.36 12.74
CA GLU A 291 5.26 1.27 12.88
C GLU A 291 4.94 1.82 11.48
N TYR A 292 3.82 1.42 10.92
CA TYR A 292 3.30 2.04 9.70
C TYR A 292 2.65 3.36 10.06
N THR A 293 3.11 4.42 9.45
CA THR A 293 2.66 5.77 9.80
C THR A 293 1.88 6.46 8.71
N CYS A 294 1.83 5.85 7.52
CA CYS A 294 1.15 6.42 6.37
C CYS A 294 0.28 5.35 5.69
N SER A 295 -0.34 5.62 4.67
CA SER A 295 -1.30 5.01 3.75
C SER A 295 -2.49 5.93 3.57
N LEU A 296 -2.34 7.21 3.91
CA LEU A 296 -3.41 8.19 3.84
C LEU A 296 -4.01 8.27 2.44
N CYS A 297 -3.18 8.14 1.40
CA CYS A 297 -3.65 8.11 0.01
C CYS A 297 -4.53 6.89 -0.29
N GLN A 298 -4.29 5.75 0.35
CA GLN A 298 -5.15 4.57 0.22
C GLN A 298 -6.45 4.74 0.98
N PHE A 299 -6.38 5.23 2.22
CA PHE A 299 -7.57 5.39 3.06
C PHE A 299 -8.52 6.48 2.58
N VAL A 300 -8.00 7.58 2.02
CA VAL A 300 -8.86 8.67 1.54
C VAL A 300 -9.62 8.33 0.27
N CYS A 301 -9.05 7.46 -0.57
CA CYS A 301 -9.57 7.21 -1.90
C CYS A 301 -10.78 6.27 -1.89
N HIS A 302 -11.87 6.70 -2.51
CA HIS A 302 -13.09 5.92 -2.72
C HIS A 302 -13.84 6.45 -3.95
N PRO A 303 -14.53 5.60 -4.74
CA PRO A 303 -15.32 6.05 -5.89
C PRO A 303 -16.40 7.06 -5.50
N GLN A 304 -17.10 6.81 -4.39
CA GLN A 304 -18.14 7.68 -3.92
C GLN A 304 -17.56 8.96 -3.30
N LYS A 305 -17.93 10.09 -3.87
CA LYS A 305 -17.42 11.41 -3.51
C LYS A 305 -17.65 11.77 -2.03
N GLU A 306 -18.82 11.42 -1.48
CA GLU A 306 -19.16 11.76 -0.10
C GLU A 306 -18.34 10.92 0.90
N VAL A 307 -18.11 9.64 0.59
CA VAL A 307 -17.26 8.76 1.42
C VAL A 307 -15.83 9.30 1.48
N ARG A 308 -15.21 9.64 0.33
CA ARG A 308 -13.84 10.16 0.34
C ARG A 308 -13.70 11.54 0.99
N LYS A 309 -14.72 12.41 0.87
CA LYS A 309 -14.75 13.69 1.59
C LYS A 309 -14.83 13.51 3.10
N GLU A 310 -15.65 12.58 3.56
CA GLU A 310 -15.74 12.25 4.98
C GLU A 310 -14.44 11.67 5.51
N ARG A 311 -13.87 10.69 4.82
CA ARG A 311 -12.56 10.13 5.15
C ARG A 311 -11.47 11.22 5.18
N TYR A 312 -11.46 12.12 4.20
CA TYR A 312 -10.52 13.24 4.18
C TYR A 312 -10.64 14.12 5.42
N LYS A 313 -11.86 14.55 5.78
CA LYS A 313 -12.11 15.36 6.98
C LYS A 313 -11.62 14.69 8.27
N LYS A 314 -11.77 13.37 8.37
CA LYS A 314 -11.28 12.58 9.50
C LYS A 314 -9.76 12.46 9.47
N LEU A 315 -9.17 12.15 8.33
CA LEU A 315 -7.73 11.93 8.19
C LEU A 315 -6.90 13.20 8.44
N ILE A 316 -7.35 14.38 8.02
CA ILE A 316 -6.66 15.65 8.29
C ILE A 316 -6.69 16.05 9.77
N LYS A 317 -7.63 15.50 10.54
CA LYS A 317 -7.73 15.65 11.99
C LYS A 317 -7.05 14.49 12.73
N SER A 318 -6.43 13.57 11.99
CA SER A 318 -5.83 12.37 12.56
C SER A 318 -4.74 12.72 13.56
N GLY A 319 -4.71 11.96 14.63
CA GLY A 319 -3.86 12.23 15.77
C GLY A 319 -2.37 12.00 15.46
N VAL A 320 -1.58 12.76 16.15
CA VAL A 320 -0.16 12.53 16.31
C VAL A 320 0.04 11.85 17.65
N ILE A 321 0.94 10.88 17.68
CA ILE A 321 1.35 10.31 18.95
C ILE A 321 2.45 11.17 19.54
N ILE A 322 2.14 11.75 20.69
CA ILE A 322 3.10 12.48 21.51
C ILE A 322 3.25 11.76 22.84
N GLU A 323 4.46 11.71 23.34
CA GLU A 323 4.73 11.25 24.69
C GLU A 323 4.75 12.44 25.66
N GLU A 324 3.83 12.43 26.61
CA GLU A 324 3.75 13.42 27.67
C GLU A 324 3.67 12.72 29.03
N ASN A 325 4.58 13.05 29.94
CA ASN A 325 4.66 12.47 31.29
C ASN A 325 4.69 10.92 31.29
N GLY A 326 5.46 10.33 30.38
CA GLY A 326 5.59 8.88 30.23
C GLY A 326 4.36 8.19 29.64
N LYS A 327 3.37 8.95 29.16
CA LYS A 327 2.17 8.43 28.49
C LYS A 327 2.14 8.83 27.03
N ARG A 328 1.80 7.89 26.18
CA ARG A 328 1.55 8.16 24.76
C ARG A 328 0.13 8.69 24.60
N LEU A 329 0.01 9.85 23.97
CA LEU A 329 -1.25 10.52 23.71
C LEU A 329 -1.48 10.63 22.19
N ALA A 330 -2.64 10.24 21.72
CA ALA A 330 -3.10 10.60 20.39
C ALA A 330 -3.80 11.96 20.47
N VAL A 331 -3.25 12.95 19.79
CA VAL A 331 -3.75 14.32 19.80
C VAL A 331 -3.94 14.82 18.36
N THR A 332 -4.75 15.86 18.19
CA THR A 332 -4.87 16.53 16.89
C THR A 332 -3.55 17.18 16.49
N PRO A 333 -3.30 17.43 15.19
CA PRO A 333 -2.08 18.13 14.74
C PRO A 333 -1.81 19.44 15.48
N ASN A 334 -2.81 20.30 15.61
CA ASN A 334 -2.65 21.57 16.33
C ASN A 334 -2.28 21.35 17.80
N LYS A 335 -2.90 20.37 18.45
CA LYS A 335 -2.57 20.05 19.85
C LYS A 335 -1.17 19.48 19.99
N ALA A 336 -0.72 18.71 19.01
CA ALA A 336 0.65 18.22 18.96
C ALA A 336 1.67 19.37 18.87
N ASP A 337 1.40 20.36 18.02
CA ASP A 337 2.24 21.57 17.93
C ASP A 337 2.30 22.34 19.26
N GLU A 338 1.15 22.57 19.89
CA GLU A 338 1.11 23.23 21.21
C GLU A 338 1.93 22.47 22.27
N ILE A 339 1.81 21.16 22.32
CA ILE A 339 2.55 20.32 23.28
C ILE A 339 4.04 20.36 22.95
N PHE A 340 4.40 20.23 21.68
CA PHE A 340 5.79 20.27 21.25
C PHE A 340 6.45 21.60 21.58
N GLU A 341 5.78 22.73 21.32
CA GLU A 341 6.36 24.06 21.62
C GLU A 341 6.60 24.26 23.12
N LYS A 342 5.82 23.60 23.97
CA LYS A 342 5.99 23.67 25.43
C LYS A 342 7.00 22.65 26.00
N MET A 343 7.53 21.77 25.17
CA MET A 343 8.52 20.77 25.61
C MET A 343 9.85 21.44 25.97
N SER A 344 10.56 20.85 26.93
CA SER A 344 11.96 21.22 27.19
C SER A 344 12.83 20.92 25.96
N ILE A 345 13.98 21.63 25.88
CA ILE A 345 14.94 21.44 24.78
C ILE A 345 15.38 19.97 24.68
N GLU A 346 15.65 19.35 25.83
CA GLU A 346 16.04 17.91 25.83
C GLU A 346 14.94 17.01 25.29
N LYS A 347 13.66 17.29 25.59
CA LYS A 347 12.55 16.54 25.03
C LYS A 347 12.35 16.83 23.55
N LYS A 348 12.50 18.08 23.11
CA LYS A 348 12.42 18.43 21.68
C LYS A 348 13.43 17.65 20.85
N LYS A 349 14.66 17.47 21.35
CA LYS A 349 15.70 16.68 20.69
C LYS A 349 15.29 15.24 20.38
N LEU A 350 14.42 14.62 21.18
CA LEU A 350 13.88 13.30 20.89
C LEU A 350 13.03 13.24 19.61
N TYR A 351 12.60 14.38 19.10
CA TYR A 351 11.76 14.51 17.92
C TYR A 351 12.46 15.17 16.73
N THR A 352 13.58 15.85 16.94
CA THR A 352 14.28 16.66 15.92
C THR A 352 15.70 16.17 15.62
N ASP A 353 16.34 15.51 16.55
CA ASP A 353 17.70 15.00 16.48
C ASP A 353 17.64 13.45 16.48
#